data_56e6f86716c3df1fd3ed5d51265f9c9d
#
_entry.id   56e6f86716c3df1fd3ed5d51265f9c9d
#
_cell.length_a   1.000
_cell.length_b   1.000
_cell.length_c   1.000
_cell.angle_alpha   90.00
_cell.angle_beta   90.00
_cell.angle_gamma   90.00
#
_symmetry.space_group_name_H-M   'P 1'
#
loop_
_entity.id
_entity.type
_entity.pdbx_description
1 polymer ?
#
loop_
_entity_poly.entity_id
_entity_poly.type
_entity_poly.pdbx_seq_one_letter_code
_entity_poly.pdbx_strand_id
1 'polypeptide(L)' 'MARDIKLGWDVEALNKAYRQGYMAGTMGMDKTRCPYRGEVVIAAWEAGWDDAEQVVQTQKQHQEDNLFSRIA' A
#
# COMPACT_ATOMS: atom_id res chain seq x y z
N MET A 1 -0.07 -4.05 28.49
CA MET A 1 -0.05 -4.95 27.77
C MET A 1 -1.26 -5.46 27.22
N ALA A 2 -2.03 -5.95 27.91
CA ALA A 2 -3.22 -6.53 27.37
C ALA A 2 -4.12 -5.52 26.69
N ARG A 3 -3.92 -4.30 26.96
CA ARG A 3 -4.78 -3.34 26.38
C ARG A 3 -4.70 -3.33 24.89
N ASP A 4 -3.62 -3.63 24.34
CA ASP A 4 -3.52 -3.64 22.90
C ASP A 4 -4.49 -4.61 22.30
N ILE A 5 -4.71 -5.67 22.98
CA ILE A 5 -5.61 -6.66 22.49
C ILE A 5 -7.02 -6.18 22.44
N LYS A 6 -7.37 -5.31 23.35
CA LYS A 6 -8.70 -4.80 23.35
C LYS A 6 -9.06 -4.09 22.10
N LEU A 7 -8.11 -3.47 21.47
CA LEU A 7 -8.39 -2.71 20.30
C LEU A 7 -8.67 -3.59 19.10
N GLY A 8 -8.38 -4.86 19.20
CA GLY A 8 -8.64 -5.73 18.09
C GLY A 8 -7.65 -5.61 16.94
N TRP A 9 -6.68 -4.74 17.08
CA TRP A 9 -5.65 -4.61 16.08
C TRP A 9 -4.44 -4.01 16.75
N ASP A 10 -3.28 -4.29 16.21
CA ASP A 10 -2.05 -3.76 16.75
C ASP A 10 -1.16 -3.30 15.61
N VAL A 11 0.00 -2.80 15.96
CA VAL A 11 0.89 -2.23 14.97
C VAL A 11 1.30 -3.28 13.95
N GLU A 12 1.53 -4.49 14.41
CA GLU A 12 1.92 -5.55 13.49
C GLU A 12 0.83 -5.82 12.47
N ALA A 13 -0.40 -5.88 12.94
CA ALA A 13 -1.51 -6.13 12.04
C ALA A 13 -1.65 -5.01 11.03
N LEU A 14 -1.49 -3.78 11.49
CA LEU A 14 -1.60 -2.65 10.59
C LEU A 14 -0.46 -2.64 9.58
N ASN A 15 0.73 -2.95 10.04
CA ASN A 15 1.86 -3.02 9.12
C ASN A 15 1.66 -4.09 8.07
N LYS A 16 1.13 -5.22 8.49
CA LYS A 16 0.90 -6.29 7.55
C LYS A 16 -0.15 -5.88 6.52
N ALA A 17 -1.20 -5.23 6.99
CA ALA A 17 -2.24 -4.77 6.07
C ALA A 17 -1.67 -3.76 5.09
N TYR A 18 -0.85 -2.85 5.58
CA TYR A 18 -0.24 -1.86 4.71
C TYR A 18 0.60 -2.53 3.65
N ARG A 19 1.41 -3.51 4.05
CA ARG A 19 2.25 -4.19 3.08
C ARG A 19 1.43 -4.92 2.04
N GLN A 20 0.38 -5.56 2.47
CA GLN A 20 -0.46 -6.28 1.52
C GLN A 20 -1.15 -5.32 0.59
N GLY A 21 -1.58 -4.18 1.09
CA GLY A 21 -2.16 -3.19 0.23
C GLY A 21 -1.15 -2.66 -0.77
N TYR A 22 0.06 -2.45 -0.30
CA TYR A 22 1.13 -2.00 -1.18
C TYR A 22 1.35 -3.01 -2.30
N MET A 23 1.41 -4.28 -1.94
CA MET A 23 1.59 -5.29 -2.93
C MET A 23 0.44 -5.32 -3.92
N ALA A 24 -0.77 -5.23 -3.41
CA ALA A 24 -1.93 -5.24 -4.29
C ALA A 24 -1.88 -4.05 -5.25
N GLY A 25 -1.46 -2.90 -4.76
CA GLY A 25 -1.36 -1.74 -5.62
C GLY A 25 -0.32 -1.91 -6.71
N THR A 26 0.82 -2.51 -6.36
CA THR A 26 1.84 -2.72 -7.38
C THR A 26 1.42 -3.75 -8.39
N MET A 27 0.55 -4.67 -7.98
CA MET A 27 0.09 -5.70 -8.90
C MET A 27 -1.12 -5.25 -9.71
N GLY A 28 -1.61 -4.07 -9.46
CA GLY A 28 -2.74 -3.58 -10.22
C GLY A 28 -4.08 -4.10 -9.78
N MET A 29 -4.17 -4.60 -8.54
CA MET A 29 -5.44 -5.09 -8.05
C MET A 29 -6.33 -3.92 -7.66
N ASP A 30 -7.63 -4.17 -7.70
CA ASP A 30 -8.57 -3.15 -7.34
C ASP A 30 -8.52 -2.82 -5.86
N LYS A 31 -8.71 -1.56 -5.55
CA LYS A 31 -8.75 -1.15 -4.17
C LYS A 31 -9.88 -1.81 -3.42
N THR A 32 -10.93 -2.17 -4.11
CA THR A 32 -12.08 -2.80 -3.49
C THR A 32 -11.82 -4.24 -3.13
N ARG A 33 -10.68 -4.78 -3.49
CA ARG A 33 -10.35 -6.15 -3.18
C ARG A 33 -9.75 -6.34 -1.81
N CYS A 34 -9.83 -5.34 -0.96
CA CYS A 34 -9.28 -5.42 0.37
C CYS A 34 -9.86 -6.63 1.11
N PRO A 35 -9.00 -7.50 1.63
CA PRO A 35 -9.46 -8.70 2.31
C PRO A 35 -9.79 -8.49 3.78
N TYR A 36 -9.57 -7.30 4.29
CA TYR A 36 -9.79 -7.04 5.70
C TYR A 36 -11.15 -6.45 5.93
N ARG A 37 -11.60 -6.51 7.16
CA ARG A 37 -12.90 -6.01 7.49
C ARG A 37 -12.93 -4.85 8.45
N GLY A 38 -11.99 -4.72 9.34
CA GLY A 38 -11.97 -3.62 10.28
C GLY A 38 -11.68 -2.30 9.60
N GLU A 39 -12.34 -1.24 10.05
CA GLU A 39 -12.14 0.05 9.44
C GLU A 39 -10.69 0.49 9.50
N VAL A 40 -10.06 0.28 10.64
CA VAL A 40 -8.69 0.72 10.80
C VAL A 40 -7.77 -0.11 9.94
N VAL A 41 -8.00 -1.41 9.87
CA VAL A 41 -7.16 -2.28 9.06
C VAL A 41 -7.38 -1.99 7.59
N ILE A 42 -8.62 -1.75 7.21
CA ILE A 42 -8.91 -1.41 5.84
C ILE A 42 -8.19 -0.11 5.47
N ALA A 43 -8.21 0.86 6.36
CA ALA A 43 -7.54 2.11 6.09
C ALA A 43 -6.05 1.90 5.87
N ALA A 44 -5.43 1.03 6.66
CA ALA A 44 -4.02 0.74 6.48
C ALA A 44 -3.76 0.08 5.14
N TRP A 45 -4.61 -0.87 4.78
CA TRP A 45 -4.47 -1.54 3.50
C TRP A 45 -4.62 -0.55 2.35
N GLU A 46 -5.62 0.31 2.45
CA GLU A 46 -5.83 1.28 1.40
C GLU A 46 -4.70 2.29 1.32
N ALA A 47 -4.15 2.66 2.46
CA ALA A 47 -3.02 3.56 2.44
C ALA A 47 -1.85 2.94 1.71
N GLY A 48 -1.58 1.67 1.96
CA GLY A 48 -0.53 0.98 1.24
C GLY A 48 -0.82 0.91 -0.24
N TRP A 49 -2.08 0.62 -0.58
CA TRP A 49 -2.47 0.54 -1.97
C TRP A 49 -2.27 1.89 -2.67
N ASP A 50 -2.68 2.97 -2.01
CA ASP A 50 -2.52 4.29 -2.58
C ASP A 50 -1.05 4.63 -2.79
N ASP A 51 -0.24 4.33 -1.79
CA ASP A 51 1.19 4.59 -1.90
C ASP A 51 1.80 3.82 -3.06
N ALA A 52 1.40 2.57 -3.20
CA ALA A 52 1.94 1.75 -4.26
C ALA A 52 1.55 2.30 -5.62
N GLU A 53 0.32 2.74 -5.74
CA GLU A 53 -0.12 3.26 -7.00
C GLU A 53 0.65 4.51 -7.38
N GLN A 54 0.89 5.37 -6.41
CA GLN A 54 1.66 6.55 -6.69
C GLN A 54 3.08 6.21 -7.10
N VAL A 55 3.67 5.25 -6.42
CA VAL A 55 5.03 4.84 -6.75
C VAL A 55 5.09 4.27 -8.15
N VAL A 56 4.13 3.43 -8.49
CA VAL A 56 4.13 2.82 -9.81
C VAL A 56 4.00 3.89 -10.88
N GLN A 57 3.12 4.83 -10.68
CA GLN A 57 2.95 5.88 -11.67
C GLN A 57 4.19 6.76 -11.75
N THR A 58 4.77 7.07 -10.61
CA THR A 58 5.96 7.88 -10.61
C THR A 58 7.11 7.15 -11.27
N GLN A 59 7.22 5.87 -11.04
CA GLN A 59 8.27 5.10 -11.65
C GLN A 59 8.12 5.06 -13.15
N LYS A 60 6.92 4.97 -13.62
CA LYS A 60 6.71 4.97 -15.04
C LYS A 60 7.21 6.27 -15.65
N GLN A 61 6.84 7.37 -15.05
CA GLN A 61 7.29 8.64 -15.55
C GLN A 61 8.78 8.79 -15.42
N HIS A 62 9.29 8.35 -14.28
CA HIS A 62 10.71 8.45 -14.04
C HIS A 62 11.51 7.63 -15.03
N GLN A 63 10.99 6.48 -15.38
CA GLN A 63 11.69 5.66 -16.33
C GLN A 63 11.84 6.36 -17.66
N GLU A 64 10.79 7.00 -18.09
CA GLU A 64 10.85 7.73 -19.33
C GLU A 64 11.83 8.87 -19.24
N ASP A 65 11.75 9.59 -18.16
CA ASP A 65 12.66 10.72 -17.97
C ASP A 65 14.09 10.26 -17.89
N ASN A 66 14.33 9.18 -17.19
CA ASN A 66 15.68 8.68 -17.08
C ASN A 66 16.24 8.26 -18.41
N LEU A 67 15.44 7.59 -19.18
CA LEU A 67 15.90 7.19 -20.50
C LEU A 67 16.28 8.41 -21.30
N PHE A 68 15.44 9.38 -21.24
CA PHE A 68 15.69 10.60 -21.96
C PHE A 68 16.97 11.27 -21.50
N SER A 69 17.12 11.34 -20.20
CA SER A 69 18.31 11.97 -19.64
C SER A 69 19.57 11.26 -20.04
N ARG A 70 19.51 9.96 -20.03
CA ARG A 70 20.69 9.21 -20.36
C ARG A 70 21.07 9.35 -21.79
N ILE A 71 20.09 9.39 -22.63
CA ILE A 71 20.37 9.54 -24.04
C ILE A 71 20.85 10.92 -24.34
N ALA A 72 20.28 11.85 -23.65
CA ALA A 72 20.72 13.23 -23.85
C ALA A 72 22.04 13.44 -23.16
#